data_dd8fb62fe742b476f3e5ba44245e7019
#
_entry.id   dd8fb62fe742b476f3e5ba44245e7019
#
_cell.length_a   1.000
_cell.length_b   1.000
_cell.length_c   1.000
_cell.angle_alpha   90.00
_cell.angle_beta   90.00
_cell.angle_gamma   90.00
#
_symmetry.space_group_name_H-M   'P 1'
#
loop_
_entity.id
_entity.type
_entity.pdbx_description
1 polymer ?
#
loop_
_entity_poly.entity_id
_entity_poly.type
_entity_poly.pdbx_seq_one_letter_code
_entity_poly.pdbx_strand_id
1 'polypeptide(L)'
;MTNDRLPGVSAMSLYVPRLRVPLDQWCAWTGNSWDKVRAVVGHSFRVTGRHENVYTMAANAVLRLILQNEIDPQRIGSLGLGTESSTDNAAGAVIVRGMVDRALDQLGMPRLSRQLEVPEFKHACLGGIYAL
;
A
#
# COMPACT_ATOMS: atom_id res chain seq x y z
N MET A 1 -35.68 -4.11 12.85
CA MET A 1 -34.90 -2.94 12.40
C MET A 1 -33.75 -3.47 11.58
N THR A 2 -33.89 -3.52 10.26
CA THR A 2 -32.81 -3.85 9.33
C THR A 2 -31.82 -2.70 9.35
N ASN A 3 -30.64 -2.96 9.89
CA ASN A 3 -29.56 -1.97 9.88
C ASN A 3 -28.99 -1.92 8.44
N ASP A 4 -29.63 -1.13 7.58
CA ASP A 4 -29.22 -0.89 6.20
C ASP A 4 -27.88 -0.12 6.20
N ARG A 5 -26.80 -0.81 6.57
CA ARG A 5 -25.45 -0.30 6.38
C ARG A 5 -25.12 -0.40 4.90
N LEU A 6 -25.14 0.73 4.22
CA LEU A 6 -24.66 0.81 2.84
C LEU A 6 -23.17 0.47 2.78
N PRO A 7 -22.73 -0.31 1.78
CA PRO A 7 -21.32 -0.56 1.55
C PRO A 7 -20.60 0.75 1.20
N GLY A 8 -19.37 0.90 1.66
CA GLY A 8 -18.58 2.11 1.38
C GLY A 8 -17.16 2.02 1.95
N VAL A 9 -16.34 3.02 1.62
CA VAL A 9 -14.99 3.17 2.17
C VAL A 9 -15.11 3.78 3.57
N SER A 10 -14.78 3.03 4.60
CA SER A 10 -14.87 3.45 6.00
C SER A 10 -13.60 4.11 6.53
N ALA A 11 -12.43 3.76 5.99
CA ALA A 11 -11.15 4.33 6.38
C ALA A 11 -10.10 4.21 5.28
N MET A 12 -9.08 5.07 5.31
CA MET A 12 -7.94 5.06 4.40
C MET A 12 -6.65 5.25 5.20
N SER A 13 -5.57 4.63 4.74
CA SER A 13 -4.23 4.85 5.26
C SER A 13 -3.23 4.99 4.11
N LEU A 14 -2.23 5.84 4.30
CA LEU A 14 -1.18 6.08 3.33
C LEU A 14 0.19 5.77 3.94
N TYR A 15 1.04 5.14 3.14
CA TYR A 15 2.46 5.07 3.38
C TYR A 15 3.21 5.81 2.26
N VAL A 16 4.06 6.73 2.65
CA VAL A 16 4.87 7.53 1.71
C VAL A 16 6.34 7.42 2.12
N PRO A 17 7.25 7.04 1.21
CA PRO A 17 8.68 6.98 1.49
C PRO A 17 9.23 8.31 2.04
N ARG A 18 10.20 8.21 2.95
CA ARG A 18 10.77 9.38 3.63
C ARG A 18 11.58 10.27 2.71
N LEU A 19 12.35 9.66 1.83
CA LEU A 19 13.25 10.39 0.94
C LEU A 19 12.46 11.16 -0.11
N ARG A 20 12.74 12.45 -0.21
CA ARG A 20 12.10 13.35 -1.18
C ARG A 20 13.16 13.95 -2.07
N VAL A 21 12.93 13.91 -3.37
CA VAL A 21 13.78 14.56 -4.38
C VAL A 21 13.01 15.74 -4.96
N PRO A 22 13.52 16.99 -4.81
CA PRO A 22 12.98 18.15 -5.51
C PRO A 22 13.16 17.97 -7.01
N LEU A 23 12.09 18.22 -7.77
CA LEU A 23 12.08 17.94 -9.20
C LEU A 23 13.00 18.87 -10.01
N ASP A 24 13.12 20.12 -9.59
CA ASP A 24 14.04 21.11 -10.19
C ASP A 24 15.50 20.64 -10.11
N GLN A 25 15.93 20.17 -8.95
CA GLN A 25 17.27 19.59 -8.76
C GLN A 25 17.46 18.35 -9.60
N TRP A 26 16.49 17.45 -9.62
CA TRP A 26 16.57 16.24 -10.43
C TRP A 26 16.66 16.55 -11.92
N CYS A 27 15.89 17.51 -12.42
CA CYS A 27 15.96 17.98 -13.81
C CYS A 27 17.36 18.55 -14.14
N ALA A 28 17.92 19.34 -13.22
CA ALA A 28 19.28 19.87 -13.39
C ALA A 28 20.34 18.77 -13.46
N TRP A 29 20.24 17.73 -12.63
CA TRP A 29 21.19 16.61 -12.63
C TRP A 29 21.08 15.71 -13.87
N THR A 30 19.87 15.55 -14.40
CA THR A 30 19.60 14.60 -15.49
C THR A 30 19.48 15.24 -16.86
N GLY A 31 19.52 16.57 -16.95
CA GLY A 31 19.33 17.30 -18.19
C GLY A 31 17.90 17.27 -18.73
N ASN A 32 16.91 16.90 -17.88
CA ASN A 32 15.51 16.87 -18.29
C ASN A 32 14.86 18.27 -18.26
N SER A 33 13.93 18.52 -19.16
CA SER A 33 13.20 19.77 -19.21
C SER A 33 12.24 19.87 -18.02
N TRP A 34 12.45 20.89 -17.16
CA TRP A 34 11.58 21.22 -16.04
C TRP A 34 10.12 21.38 -16.46
N ASP A 35 9.84 22.17 -17.48
CA ASP A 35 8.48 22.48 -17.90
C ASP A 35 7.69 21.23 -18.33
N LYS A 36 8.37 20.30 -19.01
CA LYS A 36 7.75 19.03 -19.46
C LYS A 36 7.48 18.09 -18.29
N VAL A 37 8.46 17.91 -17.41
CA VAL A 37 8.37 16.93 -16.33
C VAL A 37 7.45 17.42 -15.21
N ARG A 38 7.49 18.72 -14.89
CA ARG A 38 6.64 19.33 -13.88
C ARG A 38 5.14 19.14 -14.15
N ALA A 39 4.74 19.20 -15.40
CA ALA A 39 3.33 19.04 -15.79
C ALA A 39 2.75 17.66 -15.39
N VAL A 40 3.61 16.64 -15.31
CA VAL A 40 3.21 15.26 -14.99
C VAL A 40 3.49 14.91 -13.53
N VAL A 41 4.67 15.28 -13.01
CA VAL A 41 5.17 14.85 -11.69
C VAL A 41 4.86 15.89 -10.59
N GLY A 42 4.65 17.15 -10.94
CA GLY A 42 4.48 18.26 -9.99
C GLY A 42 5.82 18.82 -9.52
N HIS A 43 6.03 18.95 -8.20
CA HIS A 43 7.21 19.65 -7.65
C HIS A 43 8.28 18.72 -7.08
N SER A 44 7.95 17.50 -6.79
CA SER A 44 8.87 16.53 -6.18
C SER A 44 8.32 15.12 -6.30
N PHE A 45 9.20 14.14 -6.15
CA PHE A 45 8.81 12.73 -6.01
C PHE A 45 9.50 12.09 -4.81
N ARG A 46 9.01 10.91 -4.42
CA ARG A 46 9.56 10.13 -3.32
C ARG A 46 10.38 8.98 -3.87
N VAL A 47 11.45 8.65 -3.17
CA VAL A 47 12.33 7.52 -3.48
C VAL A 47 12.32 6.57 -2.30
N THR A 48 12.25 5.28 -2.60
CA THR A 48 12.30 4.25 -1.57
C THR A 48 13.66 4.23 -0.90
N GLY A 49 13.66 4.11 0.41
CA GLY A 49 14.85 3.87 1.21
C GLY A 49 15.31 2.41 1.09
N ARG A 50 16.43 2.12 1.75
CA ARG A 50 17.11 0.81 1.70
C ARG A 50 16.24 -0.39 2.10
N HIS A 51 15.26 -0.15 2.98
CA HIS A 51 14.35 -1.16 3.52
C HIS A 51 12.92 -1.01 3.03
N GLU A 52 12.70 -0.15 2.03
CA GLU A 52 11.40 0.12 1.45
C GLU A 52 11.29 -0.52 0.08
N ASN A 53 10.23 -1.30 -0.10
CA ASN A 53 9.79 -1.86 -1.37
C ASN A 53 8.26 -1.93 -1.37
N VAL A 54 7.65 -2.38 -2.45
CA VAL A 54 6.19 -2.45 -2.58
C VAL A 54 5.55 -3.24 -1.43
N TYR A 55 6.17 -4.32 -0.97
CA TYR A 55 5.60 -5.17 0.08
C TYR A 55 5.68 -4.50 1.46
N THR A 56 6.84 -3.94 1.81
CA THR A 56 7.02 -3.27 3.10
C THR A 56 6.18 -2.00 3.20
N MET A 57 6.03 -1.27 2.10
CA MET A 57 5.17 -0.08 2.04
C MET A 57 3.69 -0.45 2.20
N ALA A 58 3.23 -1.48 1.49
CA ALA A 58 1.86 -1.98 1.59
C ALA A 58 1.57 -2.52 3.00
N ALA A 59 2.46 -3.35 3.56
CA ALA A 59 2.31 -3.89 4.91
C ALA A 59 2.24 -2.78 5.98
N ASN A 60 3.05 -1.74 5.85
CA ASN A 60 2.99 -0.57 6.74
C ASN A 60 1.67 0.20 6.61
N ALA A 61 1.14 0.36 5.39
CA ALA A 61 -0.14 1.01 5.19
C ALA A 61 -1.29 0.20 5.82
N VAL A 62 -1.31 -1.13 5.64
CA VAL A 62 -2.29 -2.04 6.26
C VAL A 62 -2.19 -2.01 7.79
N LEU A 63 -0.98 -2.13 8.33
CA LEU A 63 -0.79 -2.10 9.78
C LEU A 63 -1.24 -0.77 10.39
N ARG A 64 -0.92 0.36 9.76
CA ARG A 64 -1.41 1.68 10.18
C ARG A 64 -2.94 1.76 10.14
N LEU A 65 -3.55 1.23 9.09
CA LEU A 65 -5.01 1.20 8.96
C LEU A 65 -5.65 0.45 10.13
N ILE A 66 -5.12 -0.73 10.46
CA ILE A 66 -5.58 -1.56 11.59
C ILE A 66 -5.43 -0.81 12.91
N LEU A 67 -4.24 -0.27 13.20
CA LEU A 67 -3.93 0.36 14.48
C LEU A 67 -4.65 1.70 14.68
N GLN A 68 -4.73 2.53 13.64
CA GLN A 68 -5.35 3.86 13.75
C GLN A 68 -6.87 3.82 13.85
N ASN A 69 -7.49 2.76 13.35
CA ASN A 69 -8.94 2.61 13.36
C ASN A 69 -9.43 1.48 14.29
N GLU A 70 -8.53 0.94 15.13
CA GLU A 70 -8.83 -0.13 16.09
C GLU A 70 -9.56 -1.32 15.45
N ILE A 71 -9.16 -1.66 14.22
CA ILE A 71 -9.78 -2.76 13.47
C ILE A 71 -9.36 -4.09 14.09
N ASP A 72 -10.32 -4.95 14.39
CA ASP A 72 -10.04 -6.34 14.77
C ASP A 72 -9.49 -7.11 13.56
N PRO A 73 -8.23 -7.56 13.59
CA PRO A 73 -7.62 -8.29 12.47
C PRO A 73 -8.37 -9.57 12.07
N GLN A 74 -9.08 -10.19 13.02
CA GLN A 74 -9.86 -11.41 12.78
C GLN A 74 -11.14 -11.15 11.95
N ARG A 75 -11.59 -9.91 11.87
CA ARG A 75 -12.78 -9.51 11.12
C ARG A 75 -12.48 -9.09 9.68
N ILE A 76 -11.20 -9.02 9.30
CA ILE A 76 -10.81 -8.70 7.93
C ILE A 76 -11.04 -9.94 7.06
N GLY A 77 -11.92 -9.83 6.08
CA GLY A 77 -12.31 -10.94 5.20
C GLY A 77 -11.48 -11.00 3.91
N SER A 78 -10.92 -9.87 3.45
CA SER A 78 -10.11 -9.82 2.22
C SER A 78 -8.96 -8.81 2.35
N LEU A 79 -7.82 -9.15 1.77
CA LEU A 79 -6.63 -8.31 1.63
C LEU A 79 -6.20 -8.32 0.17
N GLY A 80 -6.74 -7.40 -0.62
CA GLY A 80 -6.37 -7.25 -2.04
C GLY A 80 -5.10 -6.43 -2.23
N LEU A 81 -4.22 -6.86 -3.12
CA LEU A 81 -3.06 -6.07 -3.57
C LEU A 81 -3.18 -5.76 -5.06
N GLY A 82 -3.24 -4.49 -5.41
CA GLY A 82 -3.18 -4.01 -6.79
C GLY A 82 -1.85 -3.32 -7.06
N THR A 83 -0.98 -3.92 -7.86
CA THR A 83 0.32 -3.35 -8.25
C THR A 83 0.90 -4.01 -9.50
N GLU A 84 1.66 -3.26 -10.27
CA GLU A 84 2.53 -3.76 -11.34
C GLU A 84 4.02 -3.63 -11.01
N SER A 85 4.35 -3.03 -9.86
CA SER A 85 5.72 -2.72 -9.45
C SER A 85 6.38 -3.83 -8.63
N SER A 86 5.70 -4.96 -8.44
CA SER A 86 6.26 -6.13 -7.77
C SER A 86 6.98 -7.03 -8.77
N THR A 87 8.05 -7.69 -8.32
CA THR A 87 8.87 -8.61 -9.13
C THR A 87 8.48 -10.08 -8.92
N ASP A 88 7.53 -10.35 -8.03
CA ASP A 88 7.03 -11.69 -7.77
C ASP A 88 6.03 -12.17 -8.83
N ASN A 89 5.73 -13.46 -8.82
CA ASN A 89 4.75 -14.07 -9.70
C ASN A 89 3.39 -14.21 -8.99
N ALA A 90 2.71 -13.08 -8.73
CA ALA A 90 1.42 -13.00 -8.04
C ALA A 90 1.43 -13.51 -6.58
N ALA A 91 2.56 -13.32 -5.88
CA ALA A 91 2.71 -13.69 -4.47
C ALA A 91 2.76 -12.47 -3.53
N GLY A 92 2.69 -11.26 -4.07
CA GLY A 92 2.87 -10.02 -3.30
C GLY A 92 1.85 -9.85 -2.19
N ALA A 93 0.58 -10.13 -2.44
CA ALA A 93 -0.47 -10.04 -1.42
C ALA A 93 -0.23 -11.01 -0.25
N VAL A 94 0.24 -12.23 -0.53
CA VAL A 94 0.60 -13.23 0.50
C VAL A 94 1.82 -12.78 1.30
N ILE A 95 2.82 -12.18 0.63
CA ILE A 95 4.00 -11.61 1.29
C ILE A 95 3.57 -10.47 2.24
N VAL A 96 2.71 -9.56 1.78
CA VAL A 96 2.16 -8.47 2.62
C VAL A 96 1.42 -9.03 3.82
N ARG A 97 0.54 -10.03 3.63
CA ARG A 97 -0.13 -10.73 4.73
C ARG A 97 0.86 -11.25 5.76
N GLY A 98 1.88 -11.98 5.34
CA GLY A 98 2.88 -12.54 6.24
C GLY A 98 3.65 -11.47 7.03
N MET A 99 3.95 -10.33 6.40
CA MET A 99 4.58 -9.19 7.07
C MET A 99 3.65 -8.57 8.13
N VAL A 100 2.37 -8.40 7.82
CA VAL A 100 1.37 -7.86 8.75
C VAL A 100 1.16 -8.83 9.92
N ASP A 101 1.01 -10.13 9.67
CA ASP A 101 0.88 -11.15 10.71
C ASP A 101 2.07 -11.13 11.68
N ARG A 102 3.29 -11.03 11.16
CA ARG A 102 4.51 -10.93 11.97
C ARG A 102 4.54 -9.65 12.82
N ALA A 103 4.10 -8.54 12.26
CA ALA A 103 4.03 -7.28 12.99
C ALA A 103 2.98 -7.32 14.11
N LEU A 104 1.81 -7.90 13.83
CA LEU A 104 0.75 -8.10 14.83
C LEU A 104 1.23 -9.00 15.99
N ASP A 105 1.94 -10.10 15.70
CA ASP A 105 2.56 -10.95 16.72
C ASP A 105 3.51 -10.16 17.64
N GLN A 106 4.36 -9.30 17.05
CA GLN A 106 5.29 -8.47 17.82
C GLN A 106 4.58 -7.45 18.71
N LEU A 107 3.38 -7.04 18.33
CA LEU A 107 2.53 -6.14 19.10
C LEU A 107 1.62 -6.86 20.12
N GLY A 108 1.70 -8.19 20.18
CA GLY A 108 0.83 -8.99 21.06
C GLY A 108 -0.63 -9.02 20.60
N MET A 109 -0.89 -8.73 19.33
CA MET A 109 -2.21 -8.70 18.72
C MET A 109 -2.51 -10.02 17.99
N PRO A 110 -3.79 -10.38 17.82
CA PRO A 110 -4.17 -11.53 17.01
C PRO A 110 -3.76 -11.33 15.55
N ARG A 111 -3.31 -12.39 14.88
CA ARG A 111 -3.02 -12.39 13.44
C ARG A 111 -4.29 -12.16 12.63
N LEU A 112 -4.13 -11.89 11.35
CA LEU A 112 -5.23 -11.87 10.38
C LEU A 112 -5.95 -13.22 10.34
N SER A 113 -7.25 -13.20 10.01
CA SER A 113 -8.08 -14.41 9.93
C SER A 113 -7.46 -15.48 9.01
N ARG A 114 -7.59 -16.74 9.40
CA ARG A 114 -7.22 -17.88 8.53
C ARG A 114 -8.11 -18.00 7.30
N GLN A 115 -9.32 -17.45 7.36
CA GLN A 115 -10.29 -17.43 6.26
C GLN A 115 -10.12 -16.20 5.35
N LEU A 116 -9.08 -15.39 5.59
CA LEU A 116 -8.78 -14.20 4.80
C LEU A 116 -8.49 -14.57 3.35
N GLU A 117 -9.24 -14.00 2.42
CA GLU A 117 -8.90 -14.02 1.01
C GLU A 117 -7.76 -13.06 0.71
N VAL A 118 -6.82 -13.48 -0.17
CA VAL A 118 -5.60 -12.70 -0.43
C VAL A 118 -5.37 -12.58 -1.95
N PRO A 119 -6.29 -11.89 -2.68
CA PRO A 119 -6.16 -11.73 -4.12
C PRO A 119 -5.07 -10.70 -4.49
N GLU A 120 -4.45 -10.94 -5.65
CA GLU A 120 -3.51 -9.98 -6.26
C GLU A 120 -3.93 -9.65 -7.68
N PHE A 121 -3.87 -8.35 -8.01
CA PHE A 121 -4.29 -7.81 -9.30
C PHE A 121 -3.11 -7.10 -9.96
N LYS A 122 -2.56 -7.73 -11.01
CA LYS A 122 -1.48 -7.16 -11.85
C LYS A 122 -2.05 -6.61 -13.15
N HIS A 123 -2.82 -5.54 -13.04
CA HIS A 123 -3.54 -4.90 -14.15
C HIS A 123 -3.11 -3.45 -14.34
N ALA A 124 -1.81 -3.18 -14.31
CA ALA A 124 -1.27 -1.84 -14.44
C ALA A 124 -2.03 -0.83 -13.56
N CYS A 125 -2.41 0.31 -14.11
CA CYS A 125 -3.12 1.37 -13.38
C CYS A 125 -4.50 0.95 -12.82
N LEU A 126 -5.10 -0.12 -13.34
CA LEU A 126 -6.40 -0.63 -12.87
C LEU A 126 -6.29 -1.58 -11.67
N GLY A 127 -5.09 -2.09 -11.36
CA GLY A 127 -4.88 -3.04 -10.26
C GLY A 127 -5.45 -2.57 -8.93
N GLY A 128 -5.25 -1.29 -8.60
CA GLY A 128 -5.80 -0.70 -7.38
C GLY A 128 -7.34 -0.64 -7.34
N ILE A 129 -7.98 -0.43 -8.49
CA ILE A 129 -9.44 -0.42 -8.59
C ILE A 129 -10.01 -1.83 -8.39
N TYR A 130 -9.35 -2.84 -8.95
CA TYR A 130 -9.78 -4.23 -8.76
C TYR A 130 -9.54 -4.76 -7.32
N ALA A 131 -8.65 -4.11 -6.56
CA ALA A 131 -8.38 -4.49 -5.18
C ALA A 131 -9.37 -3.87 -4.17
N LEU A 132 -10.21 -2.92 -4.59
CA LEU A 132 -11.28 -2.31 -3.80
C LEU A 132 -12.54 -3.18 -3.82
#